data_252d66944bf0c5d68ddc5f2a65e50e5b
#
_entry.id   252d66944bf0c5d68ddc5f2a65e50e5b
#
_cell.length_a   1.000
_cell.length_b   1.000
_cell.length_c   1.000
_cell.angle_alpha   90.00
_cell.angle_beta   90.00
_cell.angle_gamma   90.00
#
_symmetry.space_group_name_H-M   'P 1'
#
loop_
_entity.id
_entity.type
_entity.pdbx_description
1 polymer ?
#
loop_
_entity_poly.entity_id
_entity_poly.type
_entity_poly.pdbx_seq_one_letter_code
_entity_poly.pdbx_strand_id
1 'polypeptide(L)'
;MNTRKHYKHCFAVAAYGESPYLPLLLHSLRMQSVESRVIICTSTPNRYITKLSAQFGYPVYVRNGAHGLQQDWNFAYEMGSERSELVTIAHQDDLYFPDYTKALLHAFQHFPDMSVFCCRYDTIDGEGNTIDGSSEKVKRILRLRLKDHAHADRTSVKLSALRYGNGIGCPSCTYHTKYCPAPLFRNDYKFVIDWDTLIRLAREPGRFICIEKPLMAYRVHAGAETMRNIENHNREKEEREVFRKLHSAPVTDVLMHFYKKAYGAYRAEDAGETGTTCS
;
A
#
# COMPACT_ATOMS: atom_id res chain seq x y z
N MET A 1 21.18 0.15 31.15
CA MET A 1 20.72 0.65 29.83
C MET A 1 19.81 -0.41 29.23
N ASN A 2 18.51 -0.12 29.12
CA ASN A 2 17.56 -1.07 28.56
C ASN A 2 17.76 -1.06 27.04
N THR A 3 18.48 -2.03 26.50
CA THR A 3 18.66 -2.19 25.03
C THR A 3 17.30 -2.46 24.42
N ARG A 4 16.67 -1.42 23.86
CA ARG A 4 15.38 -1.54 23.20
C ARG A 4 15.50 -2.55 22.07
N LYS A 5 14.70 -3.64 22.14
CA LYS A 5 14.68 -4.71 21.11
C LYS A 5 14.47 -4.11 19.73
N HIS A 6 15.38 -4.41 18.80
CA HIS A 6 15.27 -4.06 17.39
C HIS A 6 14.66 -5.23 16.61
N TYR A 7 13.78 -4.93 15.65
CA TYR A 7 13.05 -5.92 14.86
C TYR A 7 13.48 -5.87 13.40
N LYS A 8 13.40 -7.00 12.71
CA LYS A 8 13.65 -7.02 11.27
C LYS A 8 12.52 -6.35 10.50
N HIS A 9 11.28 -6.60 10.92
CA HIS A 9 10.10 -6.07 10.25
C HIS A 9 9.05 -5.56 11.24
N CYS A 10 8.31 -4.54 10.80
CA CYS A 10 7.15 -3.99 11.52
C CYS A 10 5.98 -3.77 10.56
N PHE A 11 4.81 -4.25 10.95
CA PHE A 11 3.54 -3.75 10.43
C PHE A 11 3.13 -2.52 11.24
N ALA A 12 3.13 -1.35 10.60
CA ALA A 12 2.62 -0.11 11.17
C ALA A 12 1.20 0.12 10.64
N VAL A 13 0.21 -0.22 11.46
CA VAL A 13 -1.21 -0.15 11.08
C VAL A 13 -1.67 1.30 11.15
N ALA A 14 -2.09 1.86 10.02
CA ALA A 14 -2.72 3.18 9.95
C ALA A 14 -4.23 3.04 10.23
N ALA A 15 -4.63 3.27 11.48
CA ALA A 15 -6.01 3.14 11.94
C ALA A 15 -6.71 4.50 12.03
N TYR A 16 -7.94 4.57 11.50
CA TYR A 16 -8.76 5.78 11.49
C TYR A 16 -10.21 5.45 11.84
N GLY A 17 -10.80 6.18 12.79
CA GLY A 17 -12.19 5.99 13.22
C GLY A 17 -12.46 4.60 13.81
N GLU A 18 -13.63 4.06 13.51
CA GLU A 18 -14.10 2.73 13.96
C GLU A 18 -14.34 1.81 12.76
N SER A 19 -13.26 1.47 12.02
CA SER A 19 -13.36 0.57 10.87
C SER A 19 -13.76 -0.85 11.28
N PRO A 20 -14.83 -1.42 10.69
CA PRO A 20 -15.23 -2.81 10.96
C PRO A 20 -14.18 -3.83 10.49
N TYR A 21 -13.27 -3.42 9.63
CA TYR A 21 -12.24 -4.27 9.05
C TYR A 21 -10.97 -4.35 9.91
N LEU A 22 -10.73 -3.36 10.80
CA LEU A 22 -9.54 -3.33 11.65
C LEU A 22 -9.33 -4.63 12.46
N PRO A 23 -10.36 -5.27 13.08
CA PRO A 23 -10.17 -6.53 13.78
C PRO A 23 -9.72 -7.67 12.85
N LEU A 24 -10.20 -7.69 11.59
CA LEU A 24 -9.83 -8.69 10.59
C LEU A 24 -8.36 -8.53 10.17
N LEU A 25 -7.93 -7.28 9.92
CA LEU A 25 -6.52 -6.97 9.68
C LEU A 25 -5.66 -7.45 10.84
N LEU A 26 -5.95 -7.02 12.09
CA LEU A 26 -5.13 -7.36 13.26
C LEU A 26 -5.04 -8.88 13.46
N HIS A 27 -6.15 -9.61 13.19
CA HIS A 27 -6.14 -11.07 13.20
C HIS A 27 -5.21 -11.64 12.11
N SER A 28 -5.26 -11.15 10.89
CA SER A 28 -4.41 -11.61 9.79
C SER A 28 -2.91 -11.37 10.09
N LEU A 29 -2.57 -10.26 10.77
CA LEU A 29 -1.21 -9.97 11.20
C LEU A 29 -0.73 -10.91 12.33
N ARG A 30 -1.63 -11.35 13.22
CA ARG A 30 -1.32 -12.37 14.24
C ARG A 30 -1.06 -13.74 13.62
N MET A 31 -1.70 -14.05 12.49
CA MET A 31 -1.59 -15.34 11.81
C MET A 31 -0.38 -15.45 10.88
N GLN A 32 0.54 -14.49 10.89
CA GLN A 32 1.76 -14.57 10.09
C GLN A 32 2.61 -15.78 10.52
N SER A 33 3.10 -16.57 9.54
CA SER A 33 3.95 -17.75 9.76
C SER A 33 5.33 -17.39 10.35
N VAL A 34 5.75 -16.15 10.20
CA VAL A 34 6.93 -15.56 10.83
C VAL A 34 6.51 -14.30 11.56
N GLU A 35 6.83 -14.24 12.85
CA GLU A 35 6.45 -13.14 13.73
C GLU A 35 7.07 -11.81 13.29
N SER A 36 6.26 -10.75 13.33
CA SER A 36 6.66 -9.37 13.11
C SER A 36 6.19 -8.49 14.25
N ARG A 37 6.88 -7.40 14.48
CA ARG A 37 6.36 -6.32 15.33
C ARG A 37 5.08 -5.76 14.68
N VAL A 38 4.04 -5.56 15.47
CA VAL A 38 2.82 -4.87 15.04
C VAL A 38 2.59 -3.68 15.96
N ILE A 39 2.31 -2.52 15.39
CA ILE A 39 1.92 -1.30 16.09
C ILE A 39 0.67 -0.72 15.45
N ILE A 40 -0.17 -0.06 16.23
CA ILE A 40 -1.34 0.67 15.75
C ILE A 40 -1.02 2.17 15.85
N CYS A 41 -1.18 2.90 14.76
CA CYS A 41 -0.96 4.35 14.69
C CYS A 41 -2.28 5.02 14.29
N THR A 42 -2.66 6.09 15.01
CA THR A 42 -3.93 6.77 14.76
C THR A 42 -3.87 8.26 15.05
N SER A 43 -4.61 9.06 14.29
CA SER A 43 -4.92 10.46 14.59
C SER A 43 -6.34 10.64 15.17
N THR A 44 -7.09 9.54 15.31
CA THR A 44 -8.45 9.52 15.84
C THR A 44 -8.59 8.53 17.01
N PRO A 45 -7.87 8.75 18.14
CA PRO A 45 -7.91 7.82 19.26
C PRO A 45 -9.32 7.70 19.80
N ASN A 46 -9.79 6.47 20.02
CA ASN A 46 -11.11 6.17 20.52
C ASN A 46 -11.12 4.86 21.33
N ARG A 47 -12.26 4.57 21.99
CA ARG A 47 -12.42 3.38 22.83
C ARG A 47 -12.33 2.08 22.02
N TYR A 48 -12.78 2.09 20.77
CA TYR A 48 -12.75 0.93 19.89
C TYR A 48 -11.32 0.49 19.59
N ILE A 49 -10.47 1.43 19.16
CA ILE A 49 -9.04 1.17 18.90
C ILE A 49 -8.34 0.72 20.19
N THR A 50 -8.61 1.38 21.33
CA THR A 50 -8.03 1.00 22.63
C THR A 50 -8.42 -0.42 23.04
N LYS A 51 -9.68 -0.82 22.85
CA LYS A 51 -10.16 -2.18 23.12
C LYS A 51 -9.44 -3.22 22.26
N LEU A 52 -9.32 -2.97 20.95
CA LEU A 52 -8.61 -3.84 20.04
C LEU A 52 -7.12 -3.94 20.38
N SER A 53 -6.47 -2.83 20.69
CA SER A 53 -5.08 -2.82 21.17
C SER A 53 -4.88 -3.77 22.35
N ALA A 54 -5.72 -3.65 23.37
CA ALA A 54 -5.66 -4.53 24.55
C ALA A 54 -5.91 -6.01 24.19
N GLN A 55 -6.90 -6.29 23.34
CA GLN A 55 -7.25 -7.65 22.90
C GLN A 55 -6.11 -8.32 22.13
N PHE A 56 -5.41 -7.58 21.27
CA PHE A 56 -4.35 -8.11 20.44
C PHE A 56 -2.95 -7.96 21.08
N GLY A 57 -2.80 -7.13 22.12
CA GLY A 57 -1.51 -6.84 22.75
C GLY A 57 -0.62 -5.93 21.89
N TYR A 58 -1.19 -5.18 20.96
CA TYR A 58 -0.43 -4.28 20.08
C TYR A 58 -0.45 -2.85 20.60
N PRO A 59 0.71 -2.18 20.75
CA PRO A 59 0.78 -0.83 21.28
C PRO A 59 0.14 0.18 20.32
N VAL A 60 -0.53 1.19 20.88
CA VAL A 60 -1.10 2.32 20.14
C VAL A 60 -0.19 3.53 20.26
N TYR A 61 0.07 4.16 19.13
CA TYR A 61 0.73 5.45 19.00
C TYR A 61 -0.27 6.47 18.47
N VAL A 62 -0.38 7.61 19.13
CA VAL A 62 -1.34 8.65 18.79
C VAL A 62 -0.62 9.83 18.19
N ARG A 63 -1.04 10.24 16.99
CA ARG A 63 -0.58 11.47 16.35
C ARG A 63 -1.49 12.63 16.73
N ASN A 64 -0.91 13.73 17.15
CA ASN A 64 -1.63 14.98 17.39
C ASN A 64 -1.74 15.81 16.09
N GLY A 65 -2.76 16.64 15.99
CA GLY A 65 -3.00 17.55 14.87
C GLY A 65 -4.10 17.08 13.91
N ALA A 66 -4.31 17.83 12.85
CA ALA A 66 -5.38 17.56 11.87
C ALA A 66 -5.16 16.22 11.14
N HIS A 67 -6.26 15.52 10.82
CA HIS A 67 -6.20 14.28 10.06
C HIS A 67 -5.71 14.54 8.65
N GLY A 68 -5.11 13.52 8.04
CA GLY A 68 -4.70 13.55 6.63
C GLY A 68 -4.02 12.24 6.28
N LEU A 69 -4.37 11.69 5.12
CA LEU A 69 -3.88 10.37 4.69
C LEU A 69 -2.35 10.30 4.69
N GLN A 70 -1.70 11.28 4.08
CA GLN A 70 -0.24 11.33 4.00
C GLN A 70 0.40 11.52 5.39
N GLN A 71 -0.19 12.38 6.23
CA GLN A 71 0.31 12.65 7.57
C GLN A 71 0.21 11.40 8.46
N ASP A 72 -0.89 10.67 8.36
CA ASP A 72 -1.12 9.45 9.13
C ASP A 72 -0.22 8.30 8.65
N TRP A 73 -0.01 8.17 7.35
CA TRP A 73 0.93 7.19 6.79
C TRP A 73 2.39 7.51 7.14
N ASN A 74 2.80 8.79 7.09
CA ASN A 74 4.14 9.20 7.51
C ASN A 74 4.36 8.93 9.00
N PHE A 75 3.37 9.22 9.84
CA PHE A 75 3.45 8.93 11.27
C PHE A 75 3.56 7.42 11.54
N ALA A 76 2.74 6.60 10.86
CA ALA A 76 2.84 5.15 10.99
C ALA A 76 4.23 4.63 10.55
N TYR A 77 4.74 5.16 9.43
CA TYR A 77 6.08 4.83 8.95
C TYR A 77 7.18 5.23 9.93
N GLU A 78 7.13 6.43 10.47
CA GLU A 78 8.09 6.94 11.44
C GLU A 78 8.14 6.09 12.71
N MET A 79 6.98 5.80 13.31
CA MET A 79 6.88 4.95 14.51
C MET A 79 7.34 3.50 14.24
N GLY A 80 7.08 2.98 13.04
CA GLY A 80 7.59 1.68 12.60
C GLY A 80 9.11 1.68 12.48
N SER A 81 9.67 2.73 11.86
CA SER A 81 11.09 2.84 11.52
C SER A 81 12.02 3.04 12.73
N GLU A 82 11.49 3.57 13.85
CA GLU A 82 12.29 3.75 15.07
C GLU A 82 12.99 2.48 15.58
N ARG A 83 12.40 1.30 15.32
CA ARG A 83 12.90 0.03 15.86
C ARG A 83 12.86 -1.14 14.86
N SER A 84 12.74 -0.84 13.57
CA SER A 84 12.66 -1.90 12.56
C SER A 84 13.39 -1.50 11.29
N GLU A 85 14.05 -2.48 10.65
CA GLU A 85 14.74 -2.25 9.37
C GLU A 85 13.77 -2.13 8.21
N LEU A 86 12.69 -2.92 8.26
CA LEU A 86 11.66 -3.01 7.23
C LEU A 86 10.32 -2.60 7.82
N VAL A 87 9.58 -1.74 7.13
CA VAL A 87 8.27 -1.25 7.58
C VAL A 87 7.22 -1.39 6.48
N THR A 88 6.15 -2.10 6.80
CA THR A 88 4.91 -2.13 6.01
C THR A 88 3.89 -1.20 6.65
N ILE A 89 3.38 -0.23 5.89
CA ILE A 89 2.24 0.56 6.31
C ILE A 89 0.99 -0.25 5.98
N ALA A 90 0.39 -0.87 7.00
CA ALA A 90 -0.77 -1.71 6.82
C ALA A 90 -2.05 -0.86 6.87
N HIS A 91 -2.83 -0.90 5.80
CA HIS A 91 -4.11 -0.20 5.74
C HIS A 91 -5.17 -1.02 6.49
N GLN A 92 -5.99 -0.34 7.28
CA GLN A 92 -6.93 -0.99 8.19
C GLN A 92 -8.00 -1.89 7.54
N ASP A 93 -8.18 -1.74 6.22
CA ASP A 93 -9.24 -2.41 5.47
C ASP A 93 -8.75 -3.69 4.77
N ASP A 94 -7.42 -3.90 4.69
CA ASP A 94 -6.79 -4.99 3.96
C ASP A 94 -6.50 -6.22 4.83
N LEU A 95 -6.09 -7.32 4.20
CA LEU A 95 -5.67 -8.55 4.89
C LEU A 95 -4.30 -8.99 4.39
N TYR A 96 -3.48 -9.55 5.29
CA TYR A 96 -2.19 -10.15 4.92
C TYR A 96 -2.24 -11.68 5.08
N PHE A 97 -1.86 -12.40 4.01
CA PHE A 97 -1.82 -13.86 4.07
C PHE A 97 -0.64 -14.34 4.92
N PRO A 98 -0.72 -15.55 5.51
CA PRO A 98 0.25 -16.02 6.52
C PRO A 98 1.71 -15.97 6.08
N ASP A 99 1.99 -16.09 4.78
CA ASP A 99 3.35 -16.14 4.24
C ASP A 99 3.93 -14.77 3.86
N TYR A 100 3.23 -13.64 4.07
CA TYR A 100 3.73 -12.31 3.67
C TYR A 100 5.08 -12.01 4.31
N THR A 101 5.17 -12.07 5.64
CA THR A 101 6.42 -11.79 6.37
C THR A 101 7.53 -12.77 5.99
N LYS A 102 7.21 -14.05 5.82
CA LYS A 102 8.17 -15.07 5.40
C LYS A 102 8.77 -14.75 4.01
N ALA A 103 7.92 -14.40 3.04
CA ALA A 103 8.37 -14.05 1.70
C ALA A 103 9.19 -12.75 1.69
N LEU A 104 8.78 -11.75 2.45
CA LEU A 104 9.51 -10.50 2.63
C LEU A 104 10.92 -10.74 3.18
N LEU A 105 11.05 -11.48 4.29
CA LEU A 105 12.34 -11.72 4.92
C LEU A 105 13.24 -12.60 4.06
N HIS A 106 12.67 -13.56 3.33
CA HIS A 106 13.41 -14.35 2.35
C HIS A 106 13.95 -13.46 1.20
N ALA A 107 13.13 -12.55 0.66
CA ALA A 107 13.56 -11.61 -0.35
C ALA A 107 14.67 -10.70 0.17
N PHE A 108 14.54 -10.18 1.40
CA PHE A 108 15.54 -9.32 2.02
C PHE A 108 16.87 -10.05 2.28
N GLN A 109 16.82 -11.32 2.65
CA GLN A 109 18.02 -12.14 2.86
C GLN A 109 18.82 -12.33 1.56
N HIS A 110 18.13 -12.48 0.41
CA HIS A 110 18.76 -12.66 -0.90
C HIS A 110 19.19 -11.32 -1.54
N PHE A 111 18.48 -10.24 -1.23
CA PHE A 111 18.72 -8.91 -1.75
C PHE A 111 18.79 -7.87 -0.62
N PRO A 112 19.91 -7.82 0.14
CA PRO A 112 20.03 -6.89 1.28
C PRO A 112 20.01 -5.41 0.88
N ASP A 113 20.19 -5.11 -0.41
CA ASP A 113 20.04 -3.79 -1.03
C ASP A 113 18.60 -3.47 -1.45
N MET A 114 17.62 -4.32 -1.08
CA MET A 114 16.21 -4.08 -1.34
C MET A 114 15.75 -2.79 -0.65
N SER A 115 15.28 -1.81 -1.43
CA SER A 115 14.68 -0.56 -0.92
C SER A 115 13.17 -0.67 -0.78
N VAL A 116 12.51 -1.35 -1.72
CA VAL A 116 11.07 -1.58 -1.71
C VAL A 116 10.80 -3.06 -2.02
N PHE A 117 10.01 -3.69 -1.16
CA PHE A 117 9.36 -4.96 -1.44
C PHE A 117 7.92 -4.69 -1.85
N CYS A 118 7.39 -5.46 -2.78
CA CYS A 118 5.96 -5.51 -3.08
C CYS A 118 5.55 -6.92 -3.51
N CYS A 119 4.28 -7.19 -3.45
CA CYS A 119 3.74 -8.48 -3.87
C CYS A 119 2.47 -8.29 -4.72
N ARG A 120 2.04 -9.37 -5.35
CA ARG A 120 0.70 -9.45 -5.90
C ARG A 120 -0.32 -9.51 -4.77
N TYR A 121 -1.56 -9.11 -5.06
CA TYR A 121 -2.69 -9.20 -4.14
C TYR A 121 -3.93 -9.76 -4.85
N ASP A 122 -4.82 -10.34 -4.07
CA ASP A 122 -6.17 -10.64 -4.52
C ASP A 122 -7.09 -9.47 -4.15
N THR A 123 -8.11 -9.21 -4.95
CA THR A 123 -9.10 -8.17 -4.65
C THR A 123 -10.31 -8.82 -3.98
N ILE A 124 -10.78 -8.21 -2.88
CA ILE A 124 -11.96 -8.66 -2.15
C ILE A 124 -12.97 -7.51 -1.98
N ASP A 125 -14.24 -7.85 -1.89
CA ASP A 125 -15.32 -6.91 -1.58
C ASP A 125 -15.41 -6.58 -0.08
N GLY A 126 -16.39 -5.77 0.31
CA GLY A 126 -16.67 -5.43 1.71
C GLY A 126 -16.93 -6.64 2.60
N GLU A 127 -17.48 -7.71 2.06
CA GLU A 127 -17.80 -8.95 2.76
C GLU A 127 -16.66 -9.96 2.82
N GLY A 128 -15.60 -9.72 2.03
CA GLY A 128 -14.40 -10.57 1.97
C GLY A 128 -14.43 -11.61 0.86
N ASN A 129 -15.41 -11.56 -0.05
CA ASN A 129 -15.45 -12.44 -1.21
C ASN A 129 -14.44 -11.97 -2.27
N THR A 130 -13.77 -12.91 -2.93
CA THR A 130 -12.85 -12.56 -4.02
C THR A 130 -13.63 -12.06 -5.23
N ILE A 131 -13.22 -10.90 -5.75
CA ILE A 131 -13.80 -10.31 -6.96
C ILE A 131 -12.74 -10.26 -8.07
N ASP A 132 -13.17 -10.22 -9.34
CA ASP A 132 -12.26 -10.17 -10.49
C ASP A 132 -11.55 -8.82 -10.54
N GLY A 133 -10.32 -8.79 -10.06
CA GLY A 133 -9.45 -7.62 -10.09
C GLY A 133 -8.92 -7.33 -11.50
N SER A 134 -9.74 -6.74 -12.38
CA SER A 134 -9.31 -6.31 -13.71
C SER A 134 -8.08 -5.39 -13.66
N SER A 135 -8.02 -4.53 -12.63
CA SER A 135 -6.89 -3.64 -12.38
C SER A 135 -5.59 -4.39 -12.06
N GLU A 136 -5.65 -5.52 -11.34
CA GLU A 136 -4.47 -6.31 -11.02
C GLU A 136 -3.88 -7.00 -12.27
N LYS A 137 -4.70 -7.39 -13.23
CA LYS A 137 -4.23 -7.93 -14.53
C LYS A 137 -3.36 -6.90 -15.26
N VAL A 138 -3.79 -5.65 -15.31
CA VAL A 138 -3.01 -4.54 -15.88
C VAL A 138 -1.71 -4.30 -15.10
N LYS A 139 -1.80 -4.25 -13.78
CA LYS A 139 -0.62 -4.05 -12.91
C LYS A 139 0.43 -5.14 -13.09
N ARG A 140 0.02 -6.40 -13.29
CA ARG A 140 0.95 -7.50 -13.60
C ARG A 140 1.75 -7.25 -14.88
N ILE A 141 1.12 -6.70 -15.92
CA ILE A 141 1.81 -6.35 -17.16
C ILE A 141 2.82 -5.24 -16.90
N LEU A 142 2.45 -4.20 -16.15
CA LEU A 142 3.35 -3.09 -15.80
C LEU A 142 4.56 -3.58 -15.00
N ARG A 143 4.40 -4.58 -14.12
CA ARG A 143 5.48 -5.14 -13.28
C ARG A 143 6.35 -6.21 -13.97
N LEU A 144 6.09 -6.57 -15.22
CA LEU A 144 6.81 -7.69 -15.89
C LEU A 144 8.33 -7.59 -15.78
N ARG A 145 8.90 -6.40 -15.91
CA ARG A 145 10.36 -6.21 -15.82
C ARG A 145 10.91 -6.33 -14.40
N LEU A 146 10.08 -6.13 -13.37
CA LEU A 146 10.49 -6.32 -11.97
C LEU A 146 10.65 -7.80 -11.59
N LYS A 147 10.24 -8.75 -12.44
CA LYS A 147 10.49 -10.19 -12.24
C LYS A 147 11.98 -10.53 -12.38
N ASP A 148 12.72 -9.74 -13.13
CA ASP A 148 14.19 -9.84 -13.19
C ASP A 148 14.80 -9.14 -11.97
N HIS A 149 14.80 -9.83 -10.85
CA HIS A 149 15.31 -9.33 -9.59
C HIS A 149 16.80 -8.95 -9.66
N ALA A 150 17.59 -9.60 -10.53
CA ALA A 150 19.00 -9.30 -10.71
C ALA A 150 19.24 -7.86 -11.19
N HIS A 151 18.34 -7.31 -12.00
CA HIS A 151 18.43 -5.97 -12.58
C HIS A 151 17.42 -4.97 -11.99
N ALA A 152 16.69 -5.35 -10.95
CA ALA A 152 15.67 -4.51 -10.32
C ALA A 152 16.24 -3.35 -9.45
N ASP A 153 17.55 -3.18 -9.41
CA ASP A 153 18.27 -2.01 -8.90
C ASP A 153 18.31 -0.87 -9.93
N ARG A 154 18.21 -1.18 -11.24
CA ARG A 154 18.29 -0.19 -12.31
C ARG A 154 17.05 0.70 -12.33
N THR A 155 17.27 2.01 -12.38
CA THR A 155 16.19 3.02 -12.49
C THR A 155 15.22 2.71 -13.63
N SER A 156 15.70 2.30 -14.81
CA SER A 156 14.86 1.98 -15.97
C SER A 156 13.94 0.77 -15.73
N VAL A 157 14.38 -0.21 -14.93
CA VAL A 157 13.58 -1.38 -14.56
C VAL A 157 12.55 -0.98 -13.52
N LYS A 158 12.93 -0.25 -12.47
CA LYS A 158 12.00 0.26 -11.46
C LYS A 158 10.92 1.16 -12.07
N LEU A 159 11.30 2.13 -12.89
CA LEU A 159 10.37 3.03 -13.57
C LEU A 159 9.46 2.32 -14.58
N SER A 160 9.84 1.16 -15.12
CA SER A 160 8.97 0.42 -16.05
C SER A 160 7.64 0.02 -15.44
N ALA A 161 7.58 -0.20 -14.11
CA ALA A 161 6.36 -0.54 -13.40
C ALA A 161 5.49 0.69 -13.06
N LEU A 162 6.00 1.91 -13.30
CA LEU A 162 5.40 3.16 -12.82
C LEU A 162 5.11 4.15 -13.94
N ARG A 163 5.77 4.03 -15.09
CA ARG A 163 5.70 5.07 -16.14
C ARG A 163 4.41 5.09 -16.95
N TYR A 164 3.72 3.97 -17.06
CA TYR A 164 2.46 3.86 -17.80
C TYR A 164 1.27 3.63 -16.89
N GLY A 165 1.47 3.79 -15.59
CA GLY A 165 0.50 3.62 -14.54
C GLY A 165 1.16 3.12 -13.27
N ASN A 166 0.46 3.21 -12.14
CA ASN A 166 0.95 2.63 -10.89
C ASN A 166 0.78 1.10 -10.90
N GLY A 167 1.82 0.38 -11.31
CA GLY A 167 1.84 -1.09 -11.32
C GLY A 167 1.96 -1.72 -9.92
N ILE A 168 2.25 -0.93 -8.88
CA ILE A 168 2.52 -1.39 -7.51
C ILE A 168 1.36 -0.97 -6.60
N GLY A 169 0.79 -1.91 -5.88
CA GLY A 169 -0.26 -1.61 -4.89
C GLY A 169 0.34 -1.09 -3.59
N CYS A 170 -0.07 0.09 -3.14
CA CYS A 170 0.45 0.73 -1.92
C CYS A 170 0.49 -0.22 -0.71
N PRO A 171 -0.61 -0.89 -0.32
CA PRO A 171 -0.62 -1.71 0.88
C PRO A 171 0.24 -2.98 0.78
N SER A 172 0.65 -3.36 -0.46
CA SER A 172 1.58 -4.49 -0.64
C SER A 172 3.04 -4.12 -0.38
N CYS A 173 3.34 -2.83 -0.18
CA CYS A 173 4.70 -2.32 -0.08
C CYS A 173 5.28 -2.46 1.34
N THR A 174 6.52 -2.94 1.40
CA THR A 174 7.41 -2.77 2.55
C THR A 174 8.60 -1.93 2.15
N TYR A 175 9.00 -1.01 3.01
CA TYR A 175 10.10 -0.08 2.76
C TYR A 175 11.27 -0.36 3.69
N HIS A 176 12.49 -0.37 3.15
CA HIS A 176 13.72 -0.51 3.93
C HIS A 176 14.16 0.86 4.42
N THR A 177 14.19 1.07 5.73
CA THR A 177 14.43 2.37 6.38
C THR A 177 15.79 2.97 6.03
N LYS A 178 16.78 2.15 5.71
CA LYS A 178 18.10 2.60 5.24
C LYS A 178 18.04 3.38 3.91
N TYR A 179 17.18 2.96 2.98
CA TYR A 179 17.03 3.58 1.66
C TYR A 179 15.84 4.53 1.58
N CYS A 180 14.92 4.40 2.50
CA CYS A 180 13.67 5.16 2.56
C CYS A 180 13.58 5.92 3.88
N PRO A 181 14.35 7.01 4.08
CA PRO A 181 14.30 7.77 5.34
C PRO A 181 12.96 8.48 5.53
N ALA A 182 12.53 8.62 6.79
CA ALA A 182 11.35 9.40 7.16
C ALA A 182 11.57 10.92 6.93
N PRO A 183 10.54 11.69 6.55
CA PRO A 183 9.23 11.22 6.14
C PRO A 183 9.28 10.51 4.77
N LEU A 184 8.51 9.43 4.63
CA LEU A 184 8.50 8.62 3.41
C LEU A 184 7.77 9.33 2.26
N PHE A 185 6.58 9.85 2.51
CA PHE A 185 5.77 10.58 1.55
C PHE A 185 6.06 12.08 1.66
N ARG A 186 6.50 12.69 0.55
CA ARG A 186 7.02 14.08 0.51
C ARG A 186 6.38 14.90 -0.61
N ASN A 187 5.10 14.64 -0.89
CA ASN A 187 4.33 15.34 -1.90
C ASN A 187 3.07 15.95 -1.27
N ASP A 188 2.36 16.78 -2.01
CA ASP A 188 1.12 17.42 -1.55
C ASP A 188 -0.13 16.78 -2.17
N TYR A 189 0.02 15.57 -2.72
CA TYR A 189 -1.08 14.84 -3.34
C TYR A 189 -2.03 14.24 -2.30
N LYS A 190 -3.27 14.03 -2.71
CA LYS A 190 -4.31 13.39 -1.91
C LYS A 190 -4.58 11.96 -2.33
N PHE A 191 -4.34 11.64 -3.61
CA PHE A 191 -4.62 10.32 -4.18
C PHE A 191 -3.36 9.58 -4.64
N VAL A 192 -2.48 10.21 -5.43
CA VAL A 192 -1.29 9.56 -6.01
C VAL A 192 -0.06 9.62 -5.11
N ILE A 193 -0.25 9.70 -3.81
CA ILE A 193 0.78 9.85 -2.78
C ILE A 193 1.85 8.77 -2.92
N ASP A 194 1.42 7.53 -3.03
CA ASP A 194 2.27 6.35 -3.17
C ASP A 194 2.97 6.30 -4.54
N TRP A 195 2.24 6.59 -5.62
CA TRP A 195 2.79 6.54 -6.97
C TRP A 195 3.93 7.53 -7.17
N ASP A 196 3.74 8.78 -6.80
CA ASP A 196 4.78 9.79 -6.87
C ASP A 196 5.99 9.44 -5.98
N THR A 197 5.72 8.91 -4.78
CA THR A 197 6.76 8.44 -3.87
C THR A 197 7.56 7.29 -4.48
N LEU A 198 6.90 6.30 -5.08
CA LEU A 198 7.58 5.18 -5.74
C LEU A 198 8.41 5.64 -6.96
N ILE A 199 7.94 6.64 -7.73
CA ILE A 199 8.71 7.24 -8.82
C ILE A 199 9.98 7.91 -8.30
N ARG A 200 9.89 8.63 -7.18
CA ARG A 200 11.06 9.21 -6.52
C ARG A 200 12.03 8.12 -6.07
N LEU A 201 11.54 7.11 -5.33
CA LEU A 201 12.35 5.99 -4.84
C LEU A 201 12.96 5.17 -5.98
N ALA A 202 12.29 5.09 -7.14
CA ALA A 202 12.85 4.41 -8.32
C ALA A 202 14.11 5.08 -8.86
N ARG A 203 14.34 6.35 -8.57
CA ARG A 203 15.54 7.11 -8.96
C ARG A 203 16.67 7.04 -7.92
N GLU A 204 16.32 6.61 -6.71
CA GLU A 204 17.26 6.45 -5.59
C GLU A 204 17.93 5.06 -5.62
N PRO A 205 19.06 4.89 -4.89
CA PRO A 205 19.69 3.59 -4.70
C PRO A 205 18.74 2.55 -4.10
N GLY A 206 19.07 1.28 -4.34
CA GLY A 206 18.33 0.14 -3.82
C GLY A 206 17.41 -0.49 -4.85
N ARG A 207 17.03 -1.71 -4.57
CA ARG A 207 16.33 -2.65 -5.44
C ARG A 207 14.84 -2.68 -5.14
N PHE A 208 14.00 -2.74 -6.19
CA PHE A 208 12.56 -3.05 -6.03
C PHE A 208 12.36 -4.54 -6.25
N ILE A 209 11.93 -5.27 -5.22
CA ILE A 209 11.66 -6.70 -5.31
C ILE A 209 10.15 -6.92 -5.32
N CYS A 210 9.65 -7.50 -6.41
CA CYS A 210 8.24 -7.81 -6.57
C CYS A 210 8.02 -9.33 -6.63
N ILE A 211 7.20 -9.85 -5.71
CA ILE A 211 6.82 -11.26 -5.67
C ILE A 211 5.47 -11.45 -6.35
N GLU A 212 5.44 -12.26 -7.41
CA GLU A 212 4.23 -12.56 -8.20
C GLU A 212 3.31 -13.62 -7.55
N LYS A 213 3.42 -13.82 -6.24
CA LYS A 213 2.49 -14.60 -5.42
C LYS A 213 1.53 -13.65 -4.71
N PRO A 214 0.22 -13.92 -4.66
CA PRO A 214 -0.67 -13.14 -3.81
C PRO A 214 -0.31 -13.41 -2.35
N LEU A 215 0.07 -12.35 -1.63
CA LEU A 215 0.46 -12.42 -0.22
C LEU A 215 -0.39 -11.52 0.66
N MET A 216 -1.36 -10.84 0.06
CA MET A 216 -2.37 -10.05 0.74
C MET A 216 -3.66 -9.98 -0.08
N ALA A 217 -4.74 -9.52 0.54
CA ALA A 217 -5.99 -9.17 -0.12
C ALA A 217 -6.26 -7.66 0.07
N TYR A 218 -6.50 -6.98 -1.05
CA TYR A 218 -6.90 -5.58 -1.11
C TYR A 218 -8.42 -5.47 -1.11
N ARG A 219 -8.97 -4.73 -0.16
CA ARG A 219 -10.43 -4.58 -0.03
C ARG A 219 -10.95 -3.37 -0.77
N VAL A 220 -12.01 -3.59 -1.57
CA VAL A 220 -12.79 -2.54 -2.22
C VAL A 220 -14.13 -2.41 -1.51
N HIS A 221 -14.46 -1.21 -1.05
CA HIS A 221 -15.74 -0.91 -0.41
C HIS A 221 -16.09 0.57 -0.56
N ALA A 222 -17.36 0.93 -0.46
CA ALA A 222 -17.87 2.29 -0.69
C ALA A 222 -17.23 3.38 0.20
N GLY A 223 -16.78 3.02 1.41
CA GLY A 223 -16.08 3.92 2.33
C GLY A 223 -14.58 4.13 2.05
N ALA A 224 -14.01 3.46 1.05
CA ALA A 224 -12.59 3.54 0.76
C ALA A 224 -12.20 4.94 0.22
N GLU A 225 -10.98 5.41 0.59
CA GLU A 225 -10.45 6.70 0.10
C GLU A 225 -10.39 6.77 -1.44
N THR A 226 -10.15 5.64 -2.11
CA THR A 226 -10.14 5.56 -3.57
C THR A 226 -11.45 6.03 -4.19
N MET A 227 -12.61 5.63 -3.62
CA MET A 227 -13.92 6.01 -4.10
C MET A 227 -14.18 7.51 -3.91
N ARG A 228 -13.86 8.06 -2.73
CA ARG A 228 -14.00 9.50 -2.43
C ARG A 228 -13.19 10.38 -3.38
N ASN A 229 -11.99 9.96 -3.76
CA ASN A 229 -11.13 10.73 -4.66
C ASN A 229 -11.57 10.65 -6.13
N ILE A 230 -12.30 9.60 -6.54
CA ILE A 230 -12.94 9.53 -7.87
C ILE A 230 -14.08 10.56 -7.96
N GLU A 231 -14.91 10.67 -6.93
CA GLU A 231 -16.04 11.62 -6.88
C GLU A 231 -15.59 13.08 -6.93
N ASN A 232 -14.49 13.41 -6.27
CA ASN A 232 -13.96 14.78 -6.16
C ASN A 232 -13.07 15.23 -7.32
N HIS A 233 -12.94 14.44 -8.41
CA HIS A 233 -12.04 14.70 -9.55
C HIS A 233 -10.56 14.92 -9.23
N ASN A 234 -10.13 14.76 -7.97
CA ASN A 234 -8.74 14.88 -7.56
C ASN A 234 -7.85 13.85 -8.27
N ARG A 235 -8.36 12.63 -8.41
CA ARG A 235 -7.67 11.52 -9.06
C ARG A 235 -7.20 11.87 -10.47
N GLU A 236 -8.11 12.35 -11.33
CA GLU A 236 -7.77 12.68 -12.72
C GLU A 236 -6.69 13.75 -12.82
N LYS A 237 -6.81 14.81 -12.02
CA LYS A 237 -5.85 15.91 -11.98
C LYS A 237 -4.47 15.41 -11.57
N GLU A 238 -4.39 14.70 -10.46
CA GLU A 238 -3.12 14.25 -9.88
C GLU A 238 -2.44 13.18 -10.75
N GLU A 239 -3.20 12.23 -11.32
CA GLU A 239 -2.65 11.24 -12.26
C GLU A 239 -2.07 11.92 -13.51
N ARG A 240 -2.75 12.95 -14.05
CA ARG A 240 -2.24 13.74 -15.16
C ARG A 240 -0.93 14.45 -14.80
N GLU A 241 -0.82 15.00 -13.61
CA GLU A 241 0.40 15.64 -13.14
C GLU A 241 1.55 14.65 -13.03
N VAL A 242 1.30 13.44 -12.50
CA VAL A 242 2.31 12.38 -12.43
C VAL A 242 2.75 11.95 -13.83
N PHE A 243 1.83 11.75 -14.78
CA PHE A 243 2.21 11.44 -16.16
C PHE A 243 3.07 12.52 -16.80
N ARG A 244 2.78 13.81 -16.55
CA ARG A 244 3.58 14.94 -17.06
C ARG A 244 5.01 14.96 -16.50
N LYS A 245 5.27 14.39 -15.33
CA LYS A 245 6.64 14.21 -14.81
C LYS A 245 7.46 13.16 -15.58
N LEU A 246 6.78 12.27 -16.32
CA LEU A 246 7.37 11.12 -16.98
C LEU A 246 7.30 11.18 -18.50
N HIS A 247 6.37 11.96 -19.06
CA HIS A 247 6.06 12.01 -20.48
C HIS A 247 5.79 13.43 -21.00
N SER A 248 5.92 13.60 -22.31
CA SER A 248 5.47 14.82 -23.00
C SER A 248 3.95 14.97 -22.98
N ALA A 249 3.44 16.17 -23.20
CA ALA A 249 2.01 16.46 -23.17
C ALA A 249 1.16 15.55 -24.10
N PRO A 250 1.54 15.33 -25.38
CA PRO A 250 0.75 14.44 -26.25
C PRO A 250 0.65 13.00 -25.74
N VAL A 251 1.76 12.45 -25.20
CA VAL A 251 1.77 11.10 -24.63
C VAL A 251 0.91 11.04 -23.37
N THR A 252 0.97 12.07 -22.53
CA THR A 252 0.13 12.18 -21.32
C THR A 252 -1.35 12.17 -21.70
N ASP A 253 -1.77 12.89 -22.73
CA ASP A 253 -3.18 12.96 -23.14
C ASP A 253 -3.68 11.59 -23.64
N VAL A 254 -2.86 10.85 -24.37
CA VAL A 254 -3.17 9.47 -24.79
C VAL A 254 -3.32 8.55 -23.58
N LEU A 255 -2.37 8.59 -22.65
CA LEU A 255 -2.43 7.77 -21.42
C LEU A 255 -3.67 8.10 -20.60
N MET A 256 -3.98 9.37 -20.39
CA MET A 256 -5.18 9.79 -19.65
C MET A 256 -6.48 9.34 -20.31
N HIS A 257 -6.54 9.28 -21.65
CA HIS A 257 -7.70 8.75 -22.36
C HIS A 257 -7.96 7.27 -21.98
N PHE A 258 -6.93 6.44 -21.92
CA PHE A 258 -7.07 5.04 -21.48
C PHE A 258 -7.40 4.92 -19.98
N TYR A 259 -6.79 5.75 -19.15
CA TYR A 259 -7.07 5.78 -17.71
C TYR A 259 -8.53 6.15 -17.39
N LYS A 260 -9.10 7.12 -18.10
CA LYS A 260 -10.52 7.49 -17.92
C LYS A 260 -11.48 6.34 -18.24
N LYS A 261 -11.17 5.53 -19.26
CA LYS A 261 -11.97 4.32 -19.56
C LYS A 261 -11.93 3.32 -18.41
N ALA A 262 -10.78 3.18 -17.75
CA ALA A 262 -10.64 2.30 -16.60
C ALA A 262 -11.45 2.76 -15.37
N TYR A 263 -11.72 4.07 -15.20
CA TYR A 263 -12.58 4.55 -14.10
C TYR A 263 -14.03 4.04 -14.22
N GLY A 264 -14.52 3.88 -15.46
CA GLY A 264 -15.84 3.31 -15.71
C GLY A 264 -15.96 1.85 -15.25
N ALA A 265 -14.88 1.08 -15.37
CA ALA A 265 -14.85 -0.31 -14.90
C ALA A 265 -14.93 -0.39 -13.36
N TYR A 266 -14.23 0.49 -12.64
CA TYR A 266 -14.33 0.55 -11.17
C TYR A 266 -15.74 0.90 -10.68
N ARG A 267 -16.46 1.81 -11.36
CA ARG A 267 -17.84 2.16 -11.02
C ARG A 267 -18.83 1.03 -11.33
N ALA A 268 -18.57 0.23 -12.36
CA ALA A 268 -19.41 -0.90 -12.73
C ALA A 268 -19.23 -2.08 -11.75
N GLU A 269 -18.01 -2.29 -11.23
CA GLU A 269 -17.73 -3.29 -10.19
C GLU A 269 -18.49 -2.97 -8.88
N ASP A 270 -18.60 -1.68 -8.51
CA ASP A 270 -19.35 -1.20 -7.33
C ASP A 270 -20.89 -1.24 -7.54
N ALA A 271 -21.37 -1.02 -8.77
CA ALA A 271 -22.78 -1.06 -9.11
C ALA A 271 -23.34 -2.49 -9.31
N GLY A 272 -22.48 -3.49 -9.48
CA GLY A 272 -22.88 -4.89 -9.62
C GLY A 272 -23.51 -5.50 -8.35
N GLU A 273 -23.34 -4.87 -7.19
CA GLU A 273 -23.93 -5.31 -5.94
C GLU A 273 -25.45 -5.00 -5.80
N THR A 274 -26.02 -4.20 -6.70
CA THR A 274 -27.46 -3.82 -6.60
C THR A 274 -28.38 -4.57 -7.57
N GLY A 275 -27.89 -5.56 -8.30
CA GLY A 275 -28.57 -6.20 -9.44
C GLY A 275 -29.14 -7.61 -9.19
N THR A 276 -29.36 -8.06 -7.95
CA THR A 276 -30.13 -9.30 -7.72
C THR A 276 -31.50 -8.96 -7.15
N THR A 277 -32.37 -8.42 -8.00
CA THR A 277 -33.81 -8.43 -7.71
C THR A 277 -34.36 -9.82 -7.97
N CYS A 278 -34.96 -10.39 -6.94
CA CYS A 278 -35.86 -11.55 -6.98
C CYS A 278 -36.86 -11.48 -8.16
N SER A 279 -36.95 -12.54 -8.89
CA SER A 279 -38.14 -12.94 -9.64
C SER A 279 -38.41 -14.40 -9.33
#